data_cea6f3006d96e5555ea51f86075e57b0
#
_entry.id   cea6f3006d96e5555ea51f86075e57b0
#
_cell.length_a   1.000
_cell.length_b   1.000
_cell.length_c   1.000
_cell.angle_alpha   90.00
_cell.angle_beta   90.00
_cell.angle_gamma   90.00
#
_symmetry.space_group_name_H-M   'P 1'
#
loop_
_entity.id
_entity.type
_entity.pdbx_description
1 polymer ?
#
loop_
_entity_poly.entity_id
_entity_poly.type
_entity_poly.pdbx_seq_one_letter_code
_entity_poly.pdbx_strand_id
1 'polypeptide(L)'
;MTISKNTNWGVEVSPPDDLVICQTDRHASQLISRAFAANEPVPPIAIIKSNIARAVGKQGAVLNSSKMLATRFDLIAIEYQDYAMNKDRVFSLGYAILRNSWWRGELTGVFNTSFIGDLDFATRAHPNDGKLNLITVAQQMKLSQRLFAYRRLRLGTHLPHPDIKTSQITKYVFDGSLDSKKRIDLYFDDQVIRSVKNCEITVLSDALTLHW
;
A
#
# COMPACT_ATOMS: atom_id res chain seq x y z
N MET A 1 3.69 -18.09 4.27
CA MET A 1 4.50 -18.99 3.38
C MET A 1 5.95 -18.59 3.51
N THR A 2 6.87 -19.52 3.74
CA THR A 2 8.31 -19.20 3.87
C THR A 2 8.92 -19.15 2.48
N ILE A 3 9.49 -18.02 2.08
CA ILE A 3 10.20 -17.88 0.80
C ILE A 3 11.52 -18.67 0.91
N SER A 4 11.70 -19.69 0.08
CA SER A 4 12.95 -20.40 -0.03
C SER A 4 13.91 -19.63 -0.96
N LYS A 5 15.19 -19.56 -0.56
CA LYS A 5 16.24 -18.90 -1.37
C LYS A 5 16.33 -19.58 -2.74
N ASN A 6 16.33 -18.79 -3.82
CA ASN A 6 16.38 -19.23 -5.21
C ASN A 6 15.12 -19.92 -5.77
N THR A 7 13.97 -19.81 -5.13
CA THR A 7 12.69 -20.21 -5.72
C THR A 7 11.90 -18.96 -6.17
N ASN A 8 11.18 -19.09 -7.28
CA ASN A 8 10.26 -18.02 -7.72
C ASN A 8 9.19 -17.84 -6.64
N TRP A 9 8.86 -16.59 -6.37
CA TRP A 9 7.72 -16.27 -5.52
C TRP A 9 6.44 -16.44 -6.35
N GLY A 10 5.68 -17.47 -6.05
CA GLY A 10 4.44 -17.83 -6.75
C GLY A 10 4.49 -19.23 -7.36
N VAL A 11 3.34 -19.66 -7.84
CA VAL A 11 3.14 -20.95 -8.52
C VAL A 11 2.88 -20.68 -9.99
N GLU A 12 3.49 -21.48 -10.87
CA GLU A 12 3.25 -21.40 -12.31
C GLU A 12 1.85 -21.93 -12.63
N VAL A 13 1.04 -21.11 -13.30
CA VAL A 13 -0.34 -21.42 -13.68
C VAL A 13 -0.61 -21.01 -15.13
N SER A 14 -1.62 -21.60 -15.75
CA SER A 14 -2.22 -21.05 -16.97
C SER A 14 -2.99 -19.78 -16.66
N PRO A 15 -2.97 -18.77 -17.57
CA PRO A 15 -3.80 -17.58 -17.38
C PRO A 15 -5.27 -17.95 -17.15
N PRO A 16 -5.94 -17.42 -16.13
CA PRO A 16 -7.38 -17.57 -15.97
C PRO A 16 -8.15 -16.93 -17.15
N ASP A 17 -9.26 -17.52 -17.55
CA ASP A 17 -10.10 -17.01 -18.66
C ASP A 17 -10.70 -15.63 -18.34
N ASP A 18 -10.98 -15.37 -17.07
CA ASP A 18 -11.56 -14.13 -16.54
C ASP A 18 -10.52 -13.16 -15.98
N LEU A 19 -9.23 -13.31 -16.36
CA LEU A 19 -8.14 -12.49 -15.88
C LEU A 19 -8.33 -11.02 -16.26
N VAL A 20 -8.39 -10.14 -15.26
CA VAL A 20 -8.48 -8.70 -15.45
C VAL A 20 -7.09 -8.07 -15.39
N ILE A 21 -6.71 -7.40 -16.49
CA ILE A 21 -5.43 -6.70 -16.59
C ILE A 21 -5.58 -5.26 -16.10
N CYS A 22 -4.95 -4.94 -14.97
CA CYS A 22 -4.93 -3.61 -14.41
C CYS A 22 -3.66 -2.86 -14.84
N GLN A 23 -3.81 -1.65 -15.38
CA GLN A 23 -2.70 -0.81 -15.85
C GLN A 23 -1.99 -0.08 -14.69
N THR A 24 -2.68 0.13 -13.58
CA THR A 24 -2.18 0.89 -12.42
C THR A 24 -2.67 0.28 -11.12
N ASP A 25 -1.97 0.56 -10.02
CA ASP A 25 -2.38 0.18 -8.66
C ASP A 25 -3.76 0.76 -8.34
N ARG A 26 -4.02 2.01 -8.77
CA ARG A 26 -5.33 2.66 -8.61
C ARG A 26 -6.47 1.87 -9.27
N HIS A 27 -6.27 1.39 -10.48
CA HIS A 27 -7.29 0.59 -11.20
C HIS A 27 -7.59 -0.70 -10.43
N ALA A 28 -6.55 -1.41 -9.98
CA ALA A 28 -6.71 -2.63 -9.21
C ALA A 28 -7.43 -2.37 -7.87
N SER A 29 -7.02 -1.34 -7.11
CA SER A 29 -7.68 -0.96 -5.84
C SER A 29 -9.16 -0.61 -6.02
N GLN A 30 -9.51 0.09 -7.11
CA GLN A 30 -10.90 0.43 -7.42
C GLN A 30 -11.72 -0.81 -7.79
N LEU A 31 -11.16 -1.72 -8.59
CA LEU A 31 -11.81 -2.98 -8.94
C LEU A 31 -12.11 -3.81 -7.67
N ILE A 32 -11.11 -3.96 -6.81
CA ILE A 32 -11.23 -4.68 -5.55
C ILE A 32 -12.29 -4.03 -4.65
N SER A 33 -12.24 -2.71 -4.49
CA SER A 33 -13.20 -1.98 -3.65
C SER A 33 -14.64 -2.16 -4.14
N ARG A 34 -14.85 -2.16 -5.46
CA ARG A 34 -16.18 -2.43 -6.06
C ARG A 34 -16.65 -3.85 -5.81
N ALA A 35 -15.80 -4.85 -6.00
CA ALA A 35 -16.15 -6.26 -5.74
C ALA A 35 -16.57 -6.47 -4.28
N PHE A 36 -15.79 -5.91 -3.34
CA PHE A 36 -16.16 -5.98 -1.91
C PHE A 36 -17.47 -5.24 -1.60
N ALA A 37 -17.70 -4.06 -2.19
CA ALA A 37 -18.94 -3.30 -1.99
C ALA A 37 -20.18 -4.04 -2.55
N ALA A 38 -20.00 -4.76 -3.66
CA ALA A 38 -21.05 -5.58 -4.26
C ALA A 38 -21.21 -6.96 -3.60
N ASN A 39 -20.34 -7.31 -2.65
CA ASN A 39 -20.24 -8.65 -2.07
C ASN A 39 -20.01 -9.74 -3.14
N GLU A 40 -19.22 -9.40 -4.15
CA GLU A 40 -18.82 -10.29 -5.24
C GLU A 40 -17.38 -10.79 -5.02
N PRO A 41 -17.02 -11.95 -5.59
CA PRO A 41 -15.64 -12.42 -5.56
C PRO A 41 -14.74 -11.46 -6.35
N VAL A 42 -13.54 -11.20 -5.81
CA VAL A 42 -12.53 -10.43 -6.54
C VAL A 42 -12.04 -11.27 -7.71
N PRO A 43 -12.11 -10.77 -8.96
CA PRO A 43 -11.62 -11.52 -10.12
C PRO A 43 -10.09 -11.71 -10.05
N PRO A 44 -9.54 -12.70 -10.77
CA PRO A 44 -8.10 -12.81 -10.95
C PRO A 44 -7.52 -11.52 -11.55
N ILE A 45 -6.48 -10.96 -10.93
CA ILE A 45 -5.91 -9.67 -11.33
C ILE A 45 -4.46 -9.85 -11.76
N ALA A 46 -4.10 -9.26 -12.90
CA ALA A 46 -2.72 -9.02 -13.29
C ALA A 46 -2.45 -7.51 -13.33
N ILE A 47 -1.28 -7.08 -12.80
CA ILE A 47 -0.89 -5.68 -12.78
C ILE A 47 0.42 -5.51 -13.54
N ILE A 48 0.41 -4.65 -14.59
CA ILE A 48 1.52 -4.58 -15.54
C ILE A 48 2.53 -3.49 -15.19
N LYS A 49 2.08 -2.27 -14.98
CA LYS A 49 2.94 -1.09 -14.77
C LYS A 49 2.55 -0.38 -13.48
N SER A 50 3.17 -0.81 -12.37
CA SER A 50 2.72 -0.34 -11.06
C SER A 50 3.82 -0.45 -10.03
N ASN A 51 3.61 0.16 -8.87
CA ASN A 51 4.47 -0.02 -7.70
C ASN A 51 4.50 -1.48 -7.25
N ILE A 52 3.38 -2.19 -7.39
CA ILE A 52 3.25 -3.60 -7.03
C ILE A 52 4.01 -4.48 -8.00
N ALA A 53 3.87 -4.27 -9.32
CA ALA A 53 4.66 -4.99 -10.32
C ALA A 53 6.17 -4.82 -10.09
N ARG A 54 6.58 -3.61 -9.66
CA ARG A 54 7.97 -3.35 -9.26
C ARG A 54 8.35 -4.12 -7.99
N ALA A 55 7.51 -4.14 -6.97
CA ALA A 55 7.77 -4.84 -5.73
C ALA A 55 7.94 -6.36 -5.91
N VAL A 56 7.21 -6.94 -6.88
CA VAL A 56 7.37 -8.36 -7.24
C VAL A 56 8.46 -8.62 -8.29
N GLY A 57 9.22 -7.59 -8.70
CA GLY A 57 10.36 -7.72 -9.60
C GLY A 57 10.00 -7.93 -11.08
N LYS A 58 8.78 -7.59 -11.50
CA LYS A 58 8.24 -7.85 -12.85
C LYS A 58 7.77 -6.60 -13.59
N GLN A 59 8.53 -5.50 -13.50
CA GLN A 59 8.24 -4.33 -14.31
C GLN A 59 8.31 -4.65 -15.82
N GLY A 60 7.17 -4.46 -16.51
CA GLY A 60 7.11 -4.60 -17.96
C GLY A 60 6.99 -6.04 -18.50
N ALA A 61 6.62 -7.00 -17.66
CA ALA A 61 6.33 -8.34 -18.14
C ALA A 61 5.22 -8.33 -19.20
N VAL A 62 5.51 -8.89 -20.38
CA VAL A 62 4.53 -9.05 -21.43
C VAL A 62 3.63 -10.24 -21.07
N LEU A 63 2.33 -9.99 -20.91
CA LEU A 63 1.32 -11.01 -20.58
C LEU A 63 0.98 -11.96 -21.76
N ASN A 64 1.93 -12.17 -22.67
CA ASN A 64 1.71 -12.99 -23.86
C ASN A 64 2.25 -14.43 -23.72
N SER A 65 2.52 -14.87 -22.49
CA SER A 65 2.98 -16.24 -22.24
C SER A 65 1.80 -17.17 -21.96
N SER A 66 1.93 -18.43 -22.37
CA SER A 66 1.00 -19.51 -22.02
C SER A 66 1.04 -19.87 -20.52
N LYS A 67 1.93 -19.22 -19.75
CA LYS A 67 2.15 -19.49 -18.34
C LYS A 67 2.42 -18.17 -17.60
N MET A 68 1.87 -18.07 -16.41
CA MET A 68 1.99 -16.94 -15.48
C MET A 68 2.40 -17.44 -14.10
N LEU A 69 2.91 -16.55 -13.27
CA LEU A 69 3.06 -16.82 -11.85
C LEU A 69 1.84 -16.28 -11.11
N ALA A 70 1.29 -17.07 -10.20
CA ALA A 70 0.22 -16.68 -9.30
C ALA A 70 0.71 -16.74 -7.86
N THR A 71 0.39 -15.71 -7.07
CA THR A 71 0.71 -15.71 -5.64
C THR A 71 -0.41 -15.09 -4.82
N ARG A 72 -0.51 -15.53 -3.57
CA ARG A 72 -1.35 -14.88 -2.57
C ARG A 72 -0.78 -13.53 -2.20
N PHE A 73 -1.65 -12.57 -1.98
CA PHE A 73 -1.29 -11.20 -1.71
C PHE A 73 -2.19 -10.62 -0.61
N ASP A 74 -1.58 -9.92 0.34
CA ASP A 74 -2.29 -9.24 1.41
C ASP A 74 -2.95 -7.96 0.89
N LEU A 75 -4.05 -7.55 1.49
CA LEU A 75 -4.72 -6.28 1.22
C LEU A 75 -4.66 -5.37 2.44
N ILE A 76 -4.63 -4.09 2.20
CA ILE A 76 -4.90 -3.06 3.19
C ILE A 76 -6.38 -2.72 3.11
N ALA A 77 -7.14 -3.04 4.15
CA ALA A 77 -8.51 -2.56 4.31
C ALA A 77 -8.48 -1.24 5.08
N ILE A 78 -9.17 -0.23 4.57
CA ILE A 78 -9.21 1.11 5.14
C ILE A 78 -10.67 1.47 5.38
N GLU A 79 -11.08 1.50 6.63
CA GLU A 79 -12.37 2.02 7.06
C GLU A 79 -12.17 3.45 7.53
N TYR A 80 -12.91 4.40 6.99
CA TYR A 80 -12.74 5.79 7.35
C TYR A 80 -14.06 6.52 7.55
N GLN A 81 -13.99 7.64 8.27
CA GLN A 81 -15.07 8.58 8.45
C GLN A 81 -14.55 9.98 8.12
N ASP A 82 -15.29 10.72 7.32
CA ASP A 82 -15.01 12.12 7.04
C ASP A 82 -15.64 13.06 8.09
N TYR A 83 -15.38 14.38 7.96
CA TYR A 83 -15.98 15.37 8.86
C TYR A 83 -17.48 15.58 8.62
N ALA A 84 -18.03 15.14 7.50
CA ALA A 84 -19.47 15.12 7.23
C ALA A 84 -20.15 13.88 7.82
N MET A 85 -19.39 13.06 8.58
CA MET A 85 -19.84 11.82 9.23
C MET A 85 -20.17 10.68 8.26
N ASN A 86 -19.83 10.80 6.99
CA ASN A 86 -19.94 9.69 6.05
C ASN A 86 -18.88 8.63 6.41
N LYS A 87 -19.31 7.37 6.41
CA LYS A 87 -18.44 6.22 6.62
C LYS A 87 -18.35 5.44 5.33
N ASP A 88 -17.15 5.00 5.00
CA ASP A 88 -16.92 4.17 3.83
C ASP A 88 -15.73 3.24 4.05
N ARG A 89 -15.58 2.25 3.19
CA ARG A 89 -14.51 1.28 3.21
C ARG A 89 -13.90 1.17 1.83
N VAL A 90 -12.58 1.32 1.77
CA VAL A 90 -11.80 1.16 0.54
C VAL A 90 -10.64 0.20 0.77
N PHE A 91 -10.07 -0.30 -0.32
CA PHE A 91 -8.96 -1.24 -0.27
C PHE A 91 -7.76 -0.69 -1.03
N SER A 92 -6.58 -0.97 -0.51
CA SER A 92 -5.31 -0.63 -1.13
C SER A 92 -4.42 -1.86 -1.20
N LEU A 93 -3.64 -1.95 -2.26
CA LEU A 93 -2.66 -3.00 -2.47
C LEU A 93 -1.28 -2.62 -1.92
N GLY A 94 -0.89 -1.36 -2.12
CA GLY A 94 0.47 -0.92 -1.87
C GLY A 94 0.67 -0.19 -0.56
N TYR A 95 -0.09 0.88 -0.33
CA TYR A 95 0.15 1.78 0.78
C TYR A 95 -1.07 2.62 1.18
N ALA A 96 -1.06 3.11 2.41
CA ALA A 96 -1.96 4.14 2.92
C ALA A 96 -1.14 5.18 3.69
N ILE A 97 -1.26 6.47 3.35
CA ILE A 97 -0.51 7.56 3.99
C ILE A 97 -1.46 8.62 4.50
N LEU A 98 -1.39 8.87 5.80
CA LEU A 98 -2.09 9.93 6.49
C LEU A 98 -1.16 11.12 6.67
N ARG A 99 -1.51 12.26 6.09
CA ARG A 99 -0.72 13.49 6.20
C ARG A 99 -1.52 14.74 5.89
N ASN A 100 -1.08 15.83 6.46
CA ASN A 100 -1.48 17.16 6.06
C ASN A 100 -0.51 17.73 5.00
N SER A 101 0.80 17.51 5.19
CA SER A 101 1.85 17.98 4.28
C SER A 101 3.01 16.99 4.24
N TRP A 102 3.72 16.91 3.10
CA TRP A 102 4.99 16.18 3.00
C TRP A 102 6.12 16.82 3.81
N TRP A 103 6.07 18.15 3.92
CA TRP A 103 7.20 18.93 4.41
C TRP A 103 7.02 19.43 5.84
N ARG A 104 5.80 19.34 6.39
CA ARG A 104 5.48 19.83 7.75
C ARG A 104 4.48 18.91 8.42
N GLY A 105 4.52 18.92 9.75
CA GLY A 105 3.61 18.12 10.56
C GLY A 105 4.00 16.66 10.64
N GLU A 106 3.18 15.89 11.28
CA GLU A 106 3.30 14.44 11.35
C GLU A 106 2.90 13.80 10.02
N LEU A 107 3.58 12.71 9.67
CA LEU A 107 3.19 11.85 8.56
C LEU A 107 3.22 10.41 9.05
N THR A 108 2.15 9.69 8.78
CA THR A 108 2.05 8.25 9.05
C THR A 108 1.80 7.52 7.75
N GLY A 109 2.67 6.59 7.42
CA GLY A 109 2.53 5.68 6.28
C GLY A 109 2.41 4.24 6.74
N VAL A 110 1.47 3.53 6.15
CA VAL A 110 1.24 2.08 6.33
C VAL A 110 1.48 1.42 4.98
N PHE A 111 2.39 0.48 4.93
CA PHE A 111 2.90 -0.08 3.68
C PHE A 111 2.76 -1.60 3.67
N ASN A 112 2.19 -2.12 2.60
CA ASN A 112 2.17 -3.53 2.23
C ASN A 112 3.30 -3.85 1.24
N THR A 113 3.70 -2.86 0.43
CA THR A 113 4.83 -2.96 -0.51
C THR A 113 5.83 -1.84 -0.28
N SER A 114 7.07 -2.01 -0.79
CA SER A 114 8.17 -1.08 -0.51
C SER A 114 8.05 0.24 -1.25
N PHE A 115 7.48 0.25 -2.46
CA PHE A 115 7.67 1.35 -3.40
C PHE A 115 6.45 2.25 -3.56
N ILE A 116 6.71 3.55 -3.72
CA ILE A 116 5.81 4.52 -4.34
C ILE A 116 6.61 5.22 -5.45
N GLY A 117 6.29 4.93 -6.72
CA GLY A 117 7.10 5.35 -7.85
C GLY A 117 8.53 4.83 -7.73
N ASP A 118 9.51 5.74 -7.82
CA ASP A 118 10.93 5.41 -7.70
C ASP A 118 11.46 5.45 -6.25
N LEU A 119 10.58 5.66 -5.28
CA LEU A 119 10.96 5.85 -3.89
C LEU A 119 10.71 4.58 -3.08
N ASP A 120 11.73 4.08 -2.40
CA ASP A 120 11.65 2.94 -1.49
C ASP A 120 11.37 3.42 -0.05
N PHE A 121 10.11 3.42 0.34
CA PHE A 121 9.67 3.87 1.66
C PHE A 121 9.84 2.79 2.73
N ALA A 122 9.55 1.55 2.40
CA ALA A 122 9.47 0.45 3.36
C ALA A 122 10.29 -0.75 2.89
N THR A 123 11.61 -0.64 2.96
CA THR A 123 12.59 -1.64 2.47
C THR A 123 12.38 -3.06 2.98
N ARG A 124 11.59 -3.24 4.06
CA ARG A 124 11.28 -4.54 4.68
C ARG A 124 9.84 -4.97 4.45
N ALA A 125 9.06 -4.21 3.69
CA ALA A 125 7.67 -4.57 3.41
C ALA A 125 7.62 -5.82 2.52
N HIS A 126 6.77 -6.75 2.90
CA HIS A 126 6.53 -7.98 2.15
C HIS A 126 5.02 -8.22 2.05
N PRO A 127 4.47 -8.26 0.83
CA PRO A 127 3.02 -8.22 0.62
C PRO A 127 2.31 -9.57 0.85
N ASN A 128 2.91 -10.50 1.55
CA ASN A 128 2.35 -11.81 1.91
C ASN A 128 2.96 -12.33 3.22
N ASP A 129 3.12 -11.48 4.21
CA ASP A 129 3.59 -11.88 5.54
C ASP A 129 2.53 -11.64 6.63
N GLY A 130 1.32 -11.21 6.23
CA GLY A 130 0.23 -10.91 7.13
C GLY A 130 0.48 -9.67 7.99
N LYS A 131 1.40 -8.79 7.60
CA LYS A 131 1.80 -7.61 8.36
C LYS A 131 1.90 -6.39 7.45
N LEU A 132 1.77 -5.23 8.06
CA LEU A 132 1.98 -3.93 7.43
C LEU A 132 3.18 -3.24 8.09
N ASN A 133 3.95 -2.51 7.29
CA ASN A 133 5.05 -1.72 7.79
C ASN A 133 4.56 -0.30 8.09
N LEU A 134 4.52 0.05 9.37
CA LEU A 134 4.19 1.40 9.83
C LEU A 134 5.45 2.26 9.84
N ILE A 135 5.37 3.43 9.21
CA ILE A 135 6.41 4.45 9.22
C ILE A 135 5.79 5.75 9.72
N THR A 136 6.34 6.31 10.78
CA THR A 136 5.90 7.60 11.30
C THR A 136 7.04 8.60 11.26
N VAL A 137 6.76 9.78 10.69
CA VAL A 137 7.68 10.91 10.66
C VAL A 137 7.22 11.94 11.69
N ALA A 138 8.07 12.22 12.65
CA ALA A 138 7.73 13.09 13.75
C ALA A 138 7.44 14.53 13.30
N GLN A 139 6.49 15.18 13.97
CA GLN A 139 6.06 16.56 13.66
C GLN A 139 7.25 17.54 13.74
N GLN A 140 8.15 17.37 14.69
CA GLN A 140 9.31 18.26 14.93
C GLN A 140 10.45 18.10 13.91
N MET A 141 10.40 17.08 13.05
CA MET A 141 11.45 16.86 12.05
C MET A 141 11.59 18.07 11.13
N LYS A 142 12.78 18.66 11.11
CA LYS A 142 13.09 19.88 10.35
C LYS A 142 12.99 19.65 8.84
N LEU A 143 12.62 20.70 8.10
CA LEU A 143 12.47 20.63 6.64
C LEU A 143 13.76 20.14 5.94
N SER A 144 14.93 20.59 6.38
CA SER A 144 16.22 20.13 5.83
C SER A 144 16.44 18.63 6.00
N GLN A 145 16.07 18.09 7.16
CA GLN A 145 16.15 16.65 7.45
C GLN A 145 15.16 15.87 6.59
N ARG A 146 13.92 16.37 6.41
CA ARG A 146 12.92 15.76 5.52
C ARG A 146 13.41 15.72 4.07
N LEU A 147 13.98 16.81 3.58
CA LEU A 147 14.55 16.86 2.23
C LEU A 147 15.72 15.90 2.06
N PHE A 148 16.56 15.77 3.07
CA PHE A 148 17.66 14.82 3.07
C PHE A 148 17.15 13.36 3.09
N ALA A 149 16.19 13.04 3.95
CA ALA A 149 15.54 11.73 3.98
C ALA A 149 14.86 11.41 2.64
N TYR A 150 14.13 12.37 2.04
CA TYR A 150 13.50 12.23 0.74
C TYR A 150 14.49 11.85 -0.38
N ARG A 151 15.64 12.51 -0.42
CA ARG A 151 16.69 12.19 -1.40
C ARG A 151 17.23 10.76 -1.24
N ARG A 152 17.26 10.26 -0.01
CA ARG A 152 17.71 8.91 0.32
C ARG A 152 16.66 7.81 0.05
N LEU A 153 15.38 8.17 -0.09
CA LEU A 153 14.31 7.20 -0.41
C LEU A 153 14.57 6.46 -1.71
N ARG A 154 15.20 7.10 -2.71
CA ARG A 154 15.56 6.43 -3.97
C ARG A 154 16.53 5.27 -3.80
N LEU A 155 17.33 5.31 -2.75
CA LEU A 155 18.33 4.31 -2.43
C LEU A 155 17.90 3.39 -1.27
N GLY A 156 16.71 3.59 -0.71
CA GLY A 156 16.25 2.87 0.48
C GLY A 156 17.11 3.12 1.74
N THR A 157 17.92 4.19 1.76
CA THR A 157 18.90 4.48 2.83
C THR A 157 18.48 5.62 3.75
N HIS A 158 17.20 5.96 3.77
CA HIS A 158 16.63 7.00 4.63
C HIS A 158 16.52 6.59 6.10
N LEU A 159 16.66 5.31 6.39
CA LEU A 159 16.65 4.71 7.73
C LEU A 159 18.03 4.15 8.09
N PRO A 160 18.41 4.13 9.39
CA PRO A 160 17.69 4.68 10.53
C PRO A 160 17.74 6.21 10.60
N HIS A 161 16.71 6.84 11.18
CA HIS A 161 16.67 8.28 11.45
C HIS A 161 15.96 8.54 12.80
N PRO A 162 16.44 9.45 13.67
CA PRO A 162 15.86 9.67 15.00
C PRO A 162 14.40 10.13 14.98
N ASP A 163 14.00 10.89 13.95
CA ASP A 163 12.64 11.40 13.79
C ASP A 163 11.75 10.52 12.88
N ILE A 164 12.24 9.35 12.43
CA ILE A 164 11.46 8.40 11.65
C ILE A 164 11.44 7.07 12.39
N LYS A 165 10.26 6.65 12.83
CA LYS A 165 10.06 5.36 13.50
C LYS A 165 9.46 4.36 12.54
N THR A 166 9.85 3.11 12.67
CA THR A 166 9.32 1.99 11.90
C THR A 166 8.92 0.84 12.80
N SER A 167 7.81 0.20 12.50
CA SER A 167 7.36 -1.02 13.19
C SER A 167 6.52 -1.88 12.26
N GLN A 168 6.35 -3.15 12.59
CA GLN A 168 5.38 -4.02 11.93
C GLN A 168 4.10 -4.07 12.76
N ILE A 169 2.97 -4.00 12.07
CA ILE A 169 1.64 -3.98 12.67
C ILE A 169 0.67 -4.84 11.85
N THR A 170 -0.46 -5.20 12.44
CA THR A 170 -1.60 -5.77 11.72
C THR A 170 -2.77 -4.79 11.63
N LYS A 171 -2.74 -3.76 12.49
CA LYS A 171 -3.80 -2.76 12.60
C LYS A 171 -3.22 -1.41 13.00
N TYR A 172 -3.74 -0.33 12.42
CA TYR A 172 -3.49 1.05 12.80
C TYR A 172 -4.81 1.81 12.93
N VAL A 173 -4.94 2.62 13.97
CA VAL A 173 -6.12 3.47 14.19
C VAL A 173 -5.67 4.93 14.26
N PHE A 174 -6.27 5.77 13.44
CA PHE A 174 -6.13 7.22 13.50
C PHE A 174 -7.43 7.82 14.03
N ASP A 175 -7.31 8.64 15.07
CA ASP A 175 -8.41 9.42 15.65
C ASP A 175 -8.08 10.91 15.56
N GLY A 176 -8.68 11.60 14.60
CA GLY A 176 -8.55 13.04 14.41
C GLY A 176 -9.47 13.87 15.30
N SER A 177 -10.32 13.25 16.14
CA SER A 177 -11.20 13.97 17.06
C SER A 177 -10.44 14.67 18.17
N LEU A 178 -9.24 14.20 18.49
CA LEU A 178 -8.36 14.75 19.53
C LEU A 178 -7.77 16.12 19.15
N ASP A 179 -7.74 16.48 17.86
CA ASP A 179 -7.27 17.76 17.37
C ASP A 179 -8.18 18.28 16.23
N SER A 180 -9.28 18.90 16.59
CA SER A 180 -10.33 19.37 15.66
C SER A 180 -9.85 20.39 14.60
N LYS A 181 -8.64 20.96 14.77
CA LYS A 181 -8.03 21.90 13.81
C LYS A 181 -7.19 21.19 12.74
N LYS A 182 -6.88 19.91 12.93
CA LYS A 182 -5.95 19.17 12.08
C LYS A 182 -6.72 18.35 11.03
N ARG A 183 -6.90 18.92 9.85
CA ARG A 183 -7.43 18.14 8.71
C ARG A 183 -6.32 17.30 8.11
N ILE A 184 -6.53 16.00 8.07
CA ILE A 184 -5.59 15.03 7.50
C ILE A 184 -6.20 14.42 6.26
N ASP A 185 -5.41 14.33 5.20
CA ASP A 185 -5.79 13.63 3.99
C ASP A 185 -5.19 12.21 4.02
N LEU A 186 -5.94 11.25 3.51
CA LEU A 186 -5.54 9.87 3.32
C LEU A 186 -5.20 9.64 1.84
N TYR A 187 -3.98 9.26 1.56
CA TYR A 187 -3.47 8.90 0.23
C TYR A 187 -3.26 7.38 0.16
N PHE A 188 -3.72 6.74 -0.88
CA PHE A 188 -3.54 5.30 -1.11
C PHE A 188 -3.61 4.99 -2.60
N ASP A 189 -2.70 4.18 -3.10
CA ASP A 189 -2.63 3.71 -4.49
C ASP A 189 -3.04 4.79 -5.52
N ASP A 190 -2.35 5.95 -5.47
CA ASP A 190 -2.59 7.14 -6.32
C ASP A 190 -4.02 7.73 -6.22
N GLN A 191 -4.69 7.49 -5.12
CA GLN A 191 -5.99 8.07 -4.77
C GLN A 191 -5.85 8.95 -3.53
N VAL A 192 -6.84 9.83 -3.29
CA VAL A 192 -6.88 10.67 -2.11
C VAL A 192 -8.30 10.84 -1.59
N ILE A 193 -8.45 10.69 -0.27
CA ILE A 193 -9.64 11.06 0.48
C ILE A 193 -9.27 12.27 1.33
N ARG A 194 -9.98 13.37 1.10
CA ARG A 194 -9.72 14.62 1.80
C ARG A 194 -10.40 14.68 3.14
N SER A 195 -9.72 15.30 4.10
CA SER A 195 -10.31 15.65 5.40
C SER A 195 -10.89 14.43 6.14
N VAL A 196 -10.07 13.40 6.34
CA VAL A 196 -10.43 12.23 7.14
C VAL A 196 -10.46 12.62 8.61
N LYS A 197 -11.56 12.28 9.30
CA LYS A 197 -11.73 12.47 10.74
C LYS A 197 -11.16 11.31 11.53
N ASN A 198 -11.58 10.10 11.17
CA ASN A 198 -11.10 8.86 11.79
C ASN A 198 -10.81 7.84 10.71
N CYS A 199 -9.81 7.00 10.90
CA CYS A 199 -9.67 5.82 10.06
C CYS A 199 -9.05 4.64 10.83
N GLU A 200 -9.46 3.46 10.40
CA GLU A 200 -8.89 2.19 10.82
C GLU A 200 -8.28 1.51 9.59
N ILE A 201 -7.02 1.12 9.69
CA ILE A 201 -6.28 0.45 8.64
C ILE A 201 -5.89 -0.92 9.14
N THR A 202 -6.30 -1.98 8.46
CA THR A 202 -6.03 -3.37 8.84
C THR A 202 -5.47 -4.16 7.67
N VAL A 203 -4.65 -5.18 7.96
CA VAL A 203 -4.23 -6.15 6.96
C VAL A 203 -5.29 -7.24 6.81
N LEU A 204 -5.61 -7.58 5.57
CA LEU A 204 -6.34 -8.80 5.22
C LEU A 204 -5.34 -9.76 4.58
N SER A 205 -4.91 -10.75 5.34
CA SER A 205 -3.89 -11.70 4.90
C SER A 205 -4.44 -12.62 3.82
N ASP A 206 -3.61 -12.92 2.80
CA ASP A 206 -3.94 -13.84 1.70
C ASP A 206 -5.27 -13.51 0.98
N ALA A 207 -5.66 -12.23 0.97
CA ALA A 207 -7.01 -11.80 0.56
C ALA A 207 -7.27 -11.91 -0.94
N LEU A 208 -6.23 -11.93 -1.77
CA LEU A 208 -6.38 -12.09 -3.22
C LEU A 208 -5.24 -12.88 -3.84
N THR A 209 -5.42 -13.25 -5.11
CA THR A 209 -4.35 -13.84 -5.94
C THR A 209 -3.97 -12.86 -7.02
N LEU A 210 -2.69 -12.46 -7.06
CA LEU A 210 -2.11 -11.69 -8.15
C LEU A 210 -1.42 -12.61 -9.15
N HIS A 211 -1.51 -12.20 -10.43
CA HIS A 211 -0.90 -12.89 -11.56
C HIS A 211 0.11 -11.97 -12.25
N TRP A 212 1.28 -12.48 -12.68
CA TRP A 212 2.29 -11.76 -13.47
C TRP A 212 3.13 -12.66 -14.37
#